data_6740b273ab29cc38c6425b6bb007aa38
#
_entry.id   6740b273ab29cc38c6425b6bb007aa38
#
_cell.length_a   1.000
_cell.length_b   1.000
_cell.length_c   1.000
_cell.angle_alpha   90.00
_cell.angle_beta   90.00
_cell.angle_gamma   90.00
#
_symmetry.space_group_name_H-M   'P 1'
#
loop_
_entity.id
_entity.type
_entity.pdbx_description
1 polymer ?
#
loop_
_entity_poly.entity_id
_entity_poly.type
_entity_poly.pdbx_seq_one_letter_code
_entity_poly.pdbx_strand_id
1 'polypeptide(L)'
;MKTIKGIWRFSRVICYTFVCLFQAYTRFKRVDRKEKGRMLRYYPTQVLKLAGVRCSYEGNVPELLHECGLTDTPPAYMVLSNHISWLDIFSLDSQLPSRFIAKAEIAKWPVFGLIAQQIGTLFINRSSKRAILRINDDIRGALCNCEAVTIFAEGTTTFGNELLPIKANFIAPACEIGATVQPVILSYKNKGKPTKRAAFAGDVTLFGSLWNVVTMEDAEVVVHFLEPITNTKDLTRHEVAKIC
;
A
#
# COMPACT_ATOMS: atom_id res chain seq x y z
N MET A 1 23.40 10.01 -20.61
CA MET A 1 23.52 9.53 -19.22
C MET A 1 22.17 9.17 -18.56
N LYS A 2 21.12 9.98 -18.64
CA LYS A 2 19.80 9.68 -18.00
C LYS A 2 19.18 8.38 -18.48
N THR A 3 19.18 8.13 -19.79
CA THR A 3 18.61 6.93 -20.43
C THR A 3 19.34 5.65 -20.00
N ILE A 4 20.68 5.67 -19.94
CA ILE A 4 21.49 4.49 -19.53
C ILE A 4 21.21 4.15 -18.06
N LYS A 5 21.16 5.15 -17.18
CA LYS A 5 20.79 4.96 -15.77
C LYS A 5 19.36 4.44 -15.63
N GLY A 6 18.43 4.92 -16.47
CA GLY A 6 17.04 4.45 -16.53
C GLY A 6 16.95 2.97 -16.94
N ILE A 7 17.63 2.58 -18.03
CA ILE A 7 17.68 1.18 -18.48
C ILE A 7 18.23 0.27 -17.38
N TRP A 8 19.35 0.66 -16.75
CA TRP A 8 19.96 -0.12 -15.67
C TRP A 8 19.02 -0.30 -14.47
N ARG A 9 18.36 0.78 -14.01
CA ARG A 9 17.37 0.70 -12.93
C ARG A 9 16.16 -0.16 -13.32
N PHE A 10 15.65 0.03 -14.53
CA PHE A 10 14.52 -0.75 -15.07
C PHE A 10 14.81 -2.24 -15.04
N SER A 11 15.94 -2.66 -15.61
CA SER A 11 16.36 -4.06 -15.66
C SER A 11 16.49 -4.65 -14.25
N ARG A 12 17.06 -3.90 -13.31
CA ARG A 12 17.21 -4.34 -11.91
C ARG A 12 15.87 -4.53 -11.21
N VAL A 13 14.93 -3.61 -11.39
CA VAL A 13 13.58 -3.75 -10.81
C VAL A 13 12.88 -4.98 -11.39
N ILE A 14 12.94 -5.18 -12.71
CA ILE A 14 12.34 -6.38 -13.35
C ILE A 14 12.98 -7.66 -12.82
N CYS A 15 14.30 -7.77 -12.81
CA CYS A 15 14.98 -8.96 -12.27
C CYS A 15 14.62 -9.20 -10.80
N TYR A 16 14.58 -8.13 -10.00
CA TYR A 16 14.26 -8.25 -8.58
C TYR A 16 12.79 -8.64 -8.33
N THR A 17 11.88 -8.29 -9.22
CA THR A 17 10.49 -8.75 -9.15
C THR A 17 10.39 -10.29 -9.22
N PHE A 18 11.23 -10.95 -10.02
CA PHE A 18 11.30 -12.41 -10.04
C PHE A 18 11.90 -13.00 -8.75
N VAL A 19 12.85 -12.29 -8.12
CA VAL A 19 13.32 -12.67 -6.77
C VAL A 19 12.18 -12.59 -5.76
N CYS A 20 11.38 -11.51 -5.78
CA CYS A 20 10.20 -11.38 -4.92
C CYS A 20 9.19 -12.51 -5.16
N LEU A 21 8.92 -12.86 -6.42
CA LEU A 21 8.04 -13.97 -6.77
C LEU A 21 8.56 -15.30 -6.20
N PHE A 22 9.84 -15.61 -6.41
CA PHE A 22 10.47 -16.80 -5.88
C PHE A 22 10.36 -16.88 -4.34
N GLN A 23 10.65 -15.79 -3.64
CA GLN A 23 10.56 -15.73 -2.19
C GLN A 23 9.11 -15.84 -1.69
N ALA A 24 8.15 -15.23 -2.39
CA ALA A 24 6.74 -15.32 -2.05
C ALA A 24 6.24 -16.78 -2.11
N TYR A 25 6.70 -17.57 -3.09
CA TYR A 25 6.29 -18.96 -3.25
C TYR A 25 7.04 -19.93 -2.35
N THR A 26 8.34 -19.73 -2.16
CA THR A 26 9.20 -20.72 -1.48
C THR A 26 9.29 -20.50 0.01
N ARG A 27 9.31 -19.26 0.46
CA ARG A 27 9.62 -18.91 1.85
C ARG A 27 8.44 -18.29 2.60
N PHE A 28 7.72 -17.35 2.00
CA PHE A 28 6.75 -16.51 2.72
C PHE A 28 5.67 -17.31 3.49
N LYS A 29 5.16 -18.41 2.91
CA LYS A 29 4.16 -19.25 3.59
C LYS A 29 4.72 -20.15 4.70
N ARG A 30 6.04 -20.38 4.72
CA ARG A 30 6.71 -21.33 5.61
C ARG A 30 7.31 -20.68 6.84
N VAL A 31 7.47 -19.37 6.83
CA VAL A 31 8.05 -18.62 7.95
C VAL A 31 6.98 -18.16 8.92
N ASP A 32 7.40 -17.85 10.14
CA ASP A 32 6.53 -17.32 11.17
C ASP A 32 6.05 -15.90 10.84
N ARG A 33 5.20 -15.38 11.69
CA ARG A 33 4.57 -14.07 11.53
C ARG A 33 5.60 -12.93 11.56
N LYS A 34 6.58 -13.00 12.47
CA LYS A 34 7.61 -11.99 12.63
C LYS A 34 8.48 -11.89 11.37
N GLU A 35 8.89 -13.02 10.84
CA GLU A 35 9.68 -13.08 9.61
C GLU A 35 8.87 -12.64 8.39
N LYS A 36 7.55 -12.94 8.31
CA LYS A 36 6.67 -12.38 7.26
C LYS A 36 6.68 -10.86 7.28
N GLY A 37 6.54 -10.24 8.45
CA GLY A 37 6.60 -8.80 8.60
C GLY A 37 7.94 -8.22 8.12
N ARG A 38 9.06 -8.86 8.49
CA ARG A 38 10.38 -8.46 8.00
C ARG A 38 10.49 -8.56 6.48
N MET A 39 10.00 -9.64 5.88
CA MET A 39 9.99 -9.81 4.43
C MET A 39 9.16 -8.72 3.75
N LEU A 40 7.95 -8.43 4.24
CA LEU A 40 7.07 -7.39 3.71
C LEU A 40 7.66 -5.98 3.82
N ARG A 41 8.58 -5.73 4.74
CA ARG A 41 9.35 -4.47 4.81
C ARG A 41 10.58 -4.49 3.90
N TYR A 42 11.32 -5.57 3.93
CA TYR A 42 12.60 -5.68 3.23
C TYR A 42 12.44 -5.61 1.71
N TYR A 43 11.58 -6.45 1.11
CA TYR A 43 11.46 -6.52 -0.35
C TYR A 43 10.94 -5.23 -0.98
N PRO A 44 9.88 -4.58 -0.47
CA PRO A 44 9.44 -3.27 -0.92
C PRO A 44 10.52 -2.20 -0.83
N THR A 45 11.24 -2.14 0.30
CA THR A 45 12.37 -1.22 0.46
C THR A 45 13.45 -1.41 -0.62
N GLN A 46 13.75 -2.66 -0.98
CA GLN A 46 14.72 -2.93 -2.06
C GLN A 46 14.18 -2.49 -3.42
N VAL A 47 12.89 -2.72 -3.73
CA VAL A 47 12.27 -2.23 -4.98
C VAL A 47 12.41 -0.72 -5.10
N LEU A 48 12.09 0.05 -4.06
CA LEU A 48 12.25 1.52 -4.05
C LEU A 48 13.70 1.93 -4.31
N LYS A 49 14.66 1.32 -3.60
CA LYS A 49 16.11 1.58 -3.80
C LYS A 49 16.56 1.28 -5.23
N LEU A 50 16.13 0.14 -5.80
CA LEU A 50 16.50 -0.28 -7.16
C LEU A 50 15.87 0.65 -8.21
N ALA A 51 14.65 1.13 -7.98
CA ALA A 51 14.00 2.14 -8.82
C ALA A 51 14.65 3.53 -8.69
N GLY A 52 15.46 3.75 -7.64
CA GLY A 52 16.09 5.02 -7.34
C GLY A 52 15.13 6.05 -6.75
N VAL A 53 14.16 5.57 -5.96
CA VAL A 53 13.18 6.37 -5.24
C VAL A 53 13.56 6.40 -3.76
N ARG A 54 13.70 7.60 -3.21
CA ARG A 54 13.79 7.78 -1.76
C ARG A 54 12.40 7.75 -1.17
N CYS A 55 12.27 7.19 0.03
CA CYS A 55 11.05 7.21 0.82
C CYS A 55 11.32 7.93 2.13
N SER A 56 10.55 8.98 2.42
CA SER A 56 10.60 9.72 3.68
C SER A 56 9.27 9.57 4.41
N TYR A 57 9.35 9.53 5.74
CA TYR A 57 8.20 9.34 6.62
C TYR A 57 8.10 10.55 7.53
N GLU A 58 6.92 11.14 7.64
CA GLU A 58 6.64 12.34 8.42
C GLU A 58 5.38 12.15 9.29
N GLY A 59 5.24 12.96 10.32
CA GLY A 59 4.06 12.99 11.19
C GLY A 59 4.04 11.85 12.22
N ASN A 60 2.85 11.35 12.53
CA ASN A 60 2.59 10.39 13.62
C ASN A 60 2.83 8.95 13.17
N VAL A 61 4.06 8.60 12.86
CA VAL A 61 4.43 7.24 12.45
C VAL A 61 4.18 6.28 13.62
N PRO A 62 3.32 5.26 13.46
CA PRO A 62 2.99 4.35 14.55
C PRO A 62 4.22 3.58 15.07
N GLU A 63 4.56 3.74 16.36
CA GLU A 63 5.73 3.05 16.97
C GLU A 63 5.61 1.54 16.95
N LEU A 64 4.41 1.01 17.16
CA LEU A 64 4.11 -0.43 17.21
C LEU A 64 4.46 -1.18 15.90
N LEU A 65 4.68 -0.45 14.83
CA LEU A 65 4.92 -1.00 13.51
C LEU A 65 6.41 -1.03 13.14
N HIS A 66 7.29 -0.57 14.03
CA HIS A 66 8.72 -0.49 13.76
C HIS A 66 9.40 -1.86 13.63
N GLU A 67 8.97 -2.89 14.37
CA GLU A 67 9.68 -4.17 14.36
C GLU A 67 9.20 -5.13 13.27
N CYS A 68 7.90 -5.28 13.04
CA CYS A 68 7.38 -6.26 12.08
C CYS A 68 6.07 -5.90 11.37
N GLY A 69 5.51 -4.71 11.60
CA GLY A 69 4.24 -4.28 11.01
C GLY A 69 3.01 -5.06 11.47
N LEU A 70 3.18 -5.85 12.51
CA LEU A 70 2.14 -6.65 13.12
C LEU A 70 2.04 -6.25 14.60
N THR A 71 0.83 -6.00 15.07
CA THR A 71 0.58 -5.75 16.49
C THR A 71 0.52 -7.07 17.22
N ASP A 72 0.95 -7.11 18.49
CA ASP A 72 0.84 -8.31 19.31
C ASP A 72 -0.56 -8.50 19.89
N THR A 73 -1.37 -7.43 19.88
CA THR A 73 -2.73 -7.40 20.39
C THR A 73 -3.71 -6.85 19.37
N PRO A 74 -4.88 -7.48 19.17
CA PRO A 74 -5.95 -6.95 18.32
C PRO A 74 -6.70 -5.79 19.03
N PRO A 75 -7.37 -4.94 18.25
CA PRO A 75 -7.34 -4.89 16.79
C PRO A 75 -6.10 -4.18 16.26
N ALA A 76 -5.67 -4.58 15.07
CA ALA A 76 -4.59 -3.90 14.36
C ALA A 76 -5.07 -2.59 13.70
N TYR A 77 -4.18 -1.94 12.98
CA TYR A 77 -4.47 -0.66 12.31
C TYR A 77 -5.17 -0.85 10.97
N MET A 78 -6.18 -0.01 10.72
CA MET A 78 -6.66 0.25 9.37
C MET A 78 -5.98 1.52 8.85
N VAL A 79 -5.23 1.41 7.76
CA VAL A 79 -4.59 2.54 7.09
C VAL A 79 -5.49 3.02 5.97
N LEU A 80 -5.82 4.31 5.96
CA LEU A 80 -6.53 4.98 4.87
C LEU A 80 -5.58 5.93 4.16
N SER A 81 -5.38 5.73 2.87
CA SER A 81 -4.47 6.55 2.08
C SER A 81 -5.09 6.97 0.75
N ASN A 82 -4.64 8.12 0.22
CA ASN A 82 -4.81 8.46 -1.19
C ASN A 82 -4.01 7.50 -2.07
N HIS A 83 -4.28 7.49 -3.37
CA HIS A 83 -3.64 6.56 -4.30
C HIS A 83 -3.16 7.28 -5.56
N ILE A 84 -1.85 7.27 -5.77
CA ILE A 84 -1.20 7.97 -6.90
C ILE A 84 -0.49 6.98 -7.82
N SER A 85 0.16 5.97 -7.24
CA SER A 85 1.09 5.10 -7.96
C SER A 85 1.07 3.67 -7.42
N TRP A 86 1.51 2.72 -8.24
CA TRP A 86 1.87 1.38 -7.77
C TRP A 86 2.99 1.41 -6.71
N LEU A 87 3.81 2.46 -6.70
CA LEU A 87 4.84 2.70 -5.67
C LEU A 87 4.26 2.90 -4.27
N ASP A 88 3.01 3.33 -4.14
CA ASP A 88 2.34 3.56 -2.86
C ASP A 88 2.36 2.32 -1.99
N ILE A 89 2.13 1.14 -2.61
CA ILE A 89 2.17 -0.16 -1.94
C ILE A 89 3.56 -0.39 -1.33
N PHE A 90 4.62 -0.19 -2.12
CA PHE A 90 5.99 -0.39 -1.66
C PHE A 90 6.42 0.63 -0.62
N SER A 91 5.94 1.87 -0.74
CA SER A 91 6.26 2.95 0.20
C SER A 91 5.60 2.73 1.55
N LEU A 92 4.35 2.28 1.57
CA LEU A 92 3.64 1.94 2.80
C LEU A 92 4.22 0.68 3.43
N ASP A 93 4.36 -0.42 2.70
CA ASP A 93 4.89 -1.68 3.24
C ASP A 93 6.33 -1.56 3.76
N SER A 94 7.15 -0.68 3.18
CA SER A 94 8.50 -0.48 3.67
C SER A 94 8.56 0.09 5.10
N GLN A 95 7.49 0.72 5.58
CA GLN A 95 7.34 1.19 6.96
C GLN A 95 6.29 0.38 7.72
N LEU A 96 5.17 0.10 7.11
CA LEU A 96 3.97 -0.47 7.70
C LEU A 96 3.46 -1.66 6.88
N PRO A 97 4.03 -2.85 7.04
CA PRO A 97 3.55 -4.05 6.38
C PRO A 97 2.06 -4.27 6.63
N SER A 98 1.29 -4.40 5.57
CA SER A 98 -0.15 -4.50 5.67
C SER A 98 -0.76 -5.34 4.55
N ARG A 99 -2.02 -5.76 4.72
CA ARG A 99 -2.81 -6.35 3.64
C ARG A 99 -3.46 -5.24 2.84
N PHE A 100 -3.21 -5.21 1.55
CA PHE A 100 -3.86 -4.27 0.63
C PHE A 100 -5.16 -4.82 0.08
N ILE A 101 -6.09 -3.93 -0.25
CA ILE A 101 -7.29 -4.27 -1.00
C ILE A 101 -7.07 -3.90 -2.47
N ALA A 102 -7.19 -4.88 -3.35
CA ALA A 102 -7.00 -4.72 -4.79
C ALA A 102 -8.22 -5.17 -5.60
N LYS A 103 -8.35 -4.66 -6.83
CA LYS A 103 -9.37 -5.14 -7.78
C LYS A 103 -9.12 -6.61 -8.13
N ALA A 104 -10.18 -7.41 -8.27
CA ALA A 104 -10.08 -8.84 -8.60
C ALA A 104 -9.30 -9.12 -9.88
N GLU A 105 -9.32 -8.20 -10.85
CA GLU A 105 -8.58 -8.34 -12.11
C GLU A 105 -7.06 -8.35 -11.89
N ILE A 106 -6.54 -7.68 -10.85
CA ILE A 106 -5.12 -7.66 -10.50
C ILE A 106 -4.61 -9.07 -10.16
N ALA A 107 -5.47 -9.92 -9.56
CA ALA A 107 -5.10 -11.31 -9.27
C ALA A 107 -4.69 -12.11 -10.52
N LYS A 108 -5.15 -11.70 -11.69
CA LYS A 108 -4.85 -12.34 -12.99
C LYS A 108 -3.60 -11.77 -13.67
N TRP A 109 -3.00 -10.73 -13.11
CA TRP A 109 -1.79 -10.16 -13.70
C TRP A 109 -0.61 -11.11 -13.55
N PRO A 110 0.15 -11.35 -14.64
CA PRO A 110 1.33 -12.19 -14.55
C PRO A 110 2.32 -11.58 -13.55
N VAL A 111 2.99 -12.43 -12.78
CA VAL A 111 3.98 -12.09 -11.75
C VAL A 111 3.38 -11.29 -10.59
N PHE A 112 2.87 -10.10 -10.82
CA PHE A 112 2.35 -9.21 -9.76
C PHE A 112 1.10 -9.77 -9.06
N GLY A 113 0.16 -10.32 -9.82
CA GLY A 113 -1.02 -10.99 -9.26
C GLY A 113 -0.65 -12.21 -8.45
N LEU A 114 0.34 -12.97 -8.90
CA LEU A 114 0.85 -14.13 -8.18
C LEU A 114 1.52 -13.73 -6.86
N ILE A 115 2.36 -12.68 -6.85
CA ILE A 115 2.96 -12.15 -5.63
C ILE A 115 1.86 -11.69 -4.68
N ALA A 116 0.93 -10.86 -5.15
CA ALA A 116 -0.15 -10.30 -4.34
C ALA A 116 -1.00 -11.41 -3.66
N GLN A 117 -1.32 -12.49 -4.38
CA GLN A 117 -2.02 -13.64 -3.81
C GLN A 117 -1.21 -14.31 -2.68
N GLN A 118 0.11 -14.47 -2.86
CA GLN A 118 0.96 -15.14 -1.86
C GLN A 118 1.12 -14.31 -0.58
N ILE A 119 1.19 -12.99 -0.68
CA ILE A 119 1.39 -12.09 0.47
C ILE A 119 0.07 -11.71 1.18
N GLY A 120 -1.07 -12.22 0.71
CA GLY A 120 -2.35 -12.06 1.41
C GLY A 120 -3.14 -10.80 1.02
N THR A 121 -2.92 -10.25 -0.18
CA THR A 121 -3.78 -9.18 -0.72
C THR A 121 -5.25 -9.61 -0.76
N LEU A 122 -6.15 -8.76 -0.32
CA LEU A 122 -7.58 -8.96 -0.33
C LEU A 122 -8.16 -8.49 -1.68
N PHE A 123 -8.73 -9.41 -2.46
CA PHE A 123 -9.25 -9.08 -3.79
C PHE A 123 -10.75 -8.84 -3.77
N ILE A 124 -11.19 -7.72 -4.36
CA ILE A 124 -12.60 -7.36 -4.43
C ILE A 124 -13.11 -7.24 -5.87
N ASN A 125 -14.23 -7.88 -6.14
CA ASN A 125 -15.07 -7.57 -7.29
C ASN A 125 -16.14 -6.55 -6.86
N ARG A 126 -15.99 -5.29 -7.30
CA ARG A 126 -16.84 -4.18 -6.88
C ARG A 126 -18.23 -4.17 -7.53
N SER A 127 -18.53 -5.13 -8.39
CA SER A 127 -19.79 -5.18 -9.15
C SER A 127 -21.02 -5.61 -8.31
N SER A 128 -20.84 -6.12 -7.09
CA SER A 128 -21.96 -6.60 -6.27
C SER A 128 -21.89 -6.17 -4.81
N LYS A 129 -23.05 -5.85 -4.22
CA LYS A 129 -23.18 -5.57 -2.78
C LYS A 129 -22.70 -6.75 -1.92
N ARG A 130 -22.90 -7.99 -2.38
CA ARG A 130 -22.46 -9.21 -1.69
C ARG A 130 -20.93 -9.31 -1.61
N ALA A 131 -20.23 -8.86 -2.65
CA ALA A 131 -18.76 -8.82 -2.64
C ALA A 131 -18.22 -7.77 -1.65
N ILE A 132 -18.91 -6.64 -1.48
CA ILE A 132 -18.56 -5.63 -0.46
C ILE A 132 -18.74 -6.17 0.95
N LEU A 133 -19.79 -6.94 1.21
CA LEU A 133 -20.00 -7.57 2.52
C LEU A 133 -18.88 -8.58 2.83
N ARG A 134 -18.55 -9.46 1.87
CA ARG A 134 -17.46 -10.45 2.04
C ARG A 134 -16.10 -9.79 2.31
N ILE A 135 -15.76 -8.76 1.56
CA ILE A 135 -14.47 -8.07 1.78
C ILE A 135 -14.43 -7.39 3.16
N ASN A 136 -15.56 -6.89 3.67
CA ASN A 136 -15.63 -6.34 5.02
C ASN A 136 -15.43 -7.42 6.09
N ASP A 137 -15.92 -8.63 5.88
CA ASP A 137 -15.64 -9.77 6.75
C ASP A 137 -14.15 -10.16 6.72
N ASP A 138 -13.54 -10.18 5.53
CA ASP A 138 -12.09 -10.43 5.38
C ASP A 138 -11.25 -9.34 6.05
N ILE A 139 -11.63 -8.07 5.92
CA ILE A 139 -10.97 -6.94 6.61
C ILE A 139 -11.08 -7.11 8.13
N ARG A 140 -12.28 -7.38 8.63
CA ARG A 140 -12.51 -7.61 10.06
C ARG A 140 -11.66 -8.77 10.57
N GLY A 141 -11.64 -9.88 9.84
CA GLY A 141 -10.82 -11.04 10.17
C GLY A 141 -9.33 -10.72 10.24
N ALA A 142 -8.79 -9.96 9.29
CA ALA A 142 -7.40 -9.53 9.30
C ALA A 142 -7.08 -8.65 10.51
N LEU A 143 -7.90 -7.63 10.78
CA LEU A 143 -7.71 -6.73 11.92
C LEU A 143 -7.80 -7.48 13.27
N CYS A 144 -8.74 -8.41 13.43
CA CYS A 144 -8.85 -9.26 14.62
C CYS A 144 -7.68 -10.23 14.76
N ASN A 145 -7.03 -10.59 13.66
CA ASN A 145 -5.80 -11.39 13.67
C ASN A 145 -4.53 -10.53 13.84
N CYS A 146 -4.65 -9.29 14.31
CA CYS A 146 -3.55 -8.36 14.49
C CYS A 146 -2.77 -8.05 13.19
N GLU A 147 -3.38 -8.12 12.03
CA GLU A 147 -2.78 -7.74 10.75
C GLU A 147 -3.29 -6.35 10.35
N ALA A 148 -2.38 -5.46 9.98
CA ALA A 148 -2.78 -4.16 9.45
C ALA A 148 -3.43 -4.32 8.07
N VAL A 149 -4.41 -3.48 7.77
CA VAL A 149 -5.08 -3.45 6.46
C VAL A 149 -5.00 -2.06 5.88
N THR A 150 -4.43 -1.94 4.68
CA THR A 150 -4.34 -0.68 3.94
C THR A 150 -5.41 -0.59 2.86
N ILE A 151 -6.11 0.52 2.87
CA ILE A 151 -7.18 0.84 1.93
C ILE A 151 -6.85 2.14 1.21
N PHE A 152 -6.76 2.06 -0.11
CA PHE A 152 -6.79 3.25 -0.95
C PHE A 152 -8.26 3.67 -1.12
N ALA A 153 -8.68 4.57 -0.25
CA ALA A 153 -10.09 4.87 -0.02
C ALA A 153 -10.80 5.52 -1.23
N GLU A 154 -10.05 6.15 -2.11
CA GLU A 154 -10.52 6.70 -3.38
C GLU A 154 -10.98 5.61 -4.37
N GLY A 155 -10.39 4.42 -4.26
CA GLY A 155 -10.70 3.25 -5.08
C GLY A 155 -10.16 3.30 -6.51
N THR A 156 -9.38 4.30 -6.85
CA THR A 156 -8.64 4.44 -8.11
C THR A 156 -7.40 5.30 -7.87
N THR A 157 -6.43 5.24 -8.77
CA THR A 157 -5.27 6.14 -8.76
C THR A 157 -5.61 7.48 -9.37
N THR A 158 -5.00 8.56 -8.84
CA THR A 158 -5.11 9.94 -9.31
C THR A 158 -3.73 10.51 -9.65
N PHE A 159 -3.69 11.74 -10.15
CA PHE A 159 -2.43 12.46 -10.36
C PHE A 159 -1.88 13.12 -9.08
N GLY A 160 -2.57 12.97 -7.95
CA GLY A 160 -2.16 13.51 -6.65
C GLY A 160 -2.32 15.03 -6.50
N ASN A 161 -3.13 15.66 -7.36
CA ASN A 161 -3.44 17.08 -7.28
C ASN A 161 -4.82 17.35 -6.64
N GLU A 162 -5.55 16.32 -6.36
CA GLU A 162 -6.85 16.34 -5.70
C GLU A 162 -7.06 15.04 -4.92
N LEU A 163 -7.93 15.06 -3.93
CA LEU A 163 -8.40 13.89 -3.20
C LEU A 163 -9.82 13.57 -3.67
N LEU A 164 -10.05 12.34 -4.08
CA LEU A 164 -11.39 11.87 -4.41
C LEU A 164 -12.16 11.48 -3.14
N PRO A 165 -13.50 11.52 -3.18
CA PRO A 165 -14.32 11.16 -2.02
C PRO A 165 -13.99 9.76 -1.47
N ILE A 166 -13.81 9.68 -0.17
CA ILE A 166 -13.52 8.44 0.55
C ILE A 166 -14.73 7.50 0.53
N LYS A 167 -14.51 6.26 0.14
CA LYS A 167 -15.54 5.20 0.14
C LYS A 167 -15.72 4.62 1.54
N ALA A 168 -16.57 5.24 2.35
CA ALA A 168 -16.80 4.91 3.75
C ALA A 168 -17.20 3.44 4.01
N ASN A 169 -17.71 2.71 3.02
CA ASN A 169 -18.15 1.31 3.17
C ASN A 169 -17.04 0.37 3.68
N PHE A 170 -15.78 0.63 3.34
CA PHE A 170 -14.64 -0.19 3.76
C PHE A 170 -14.11 0.17 5.16
N ILE A 171 -14.60 1.26 5.74
CA ILE A 171 -14.23 1.70 7.11
C ILE A 171 -15.10 0.99 8.15
N ALA A 172 -16.29 0.51 7.76
CA ALA A 172 -17.24 -0.11 8.68
C ALA A 172 -16.61 -1.19 9.60
N PRO A 173 -15.78 -2.13 9.11
CA PRO A 173 -15.14 -3.12 9.98
C PRO A 173 -14.29 -2.52 11.10
N ALA A 174 -13.58 -1.40 10.85
CA ALA A 174 -12.79 -0.74 11.89
C ALA A 174 -13.67 -0.13 12.97
N CYS A 175 -14.77 0.54 12.59
CA CYS A 175 -15.73 1.10 13.55
C CYS A 175 -16.41 -0.01 14.40
N GLU A 176 -16.77 -1.14 13.77
CA GLU A 176 -17.43 -2.25 14.46
C GLU A 176 -16.58 -2.87 15.57
N ILE A 177 -15.28 -2.97 15.37
CA ILE A 177 -14.37 -3.61 16.33
C ILE A 177 -13.55 -2.63 17.17
N GLY A 178 -13.60 -1.32 16.86
CA GLY A 178 -12.82 -0.28 17.53
C GLY A 178 -11.35 -0.28 17.12
N ALA A 179 -11.04 -0.64 15.87
CA ALA A 179 -9.67 -0.59 15.36
C ALA A 179 -9.25 0.87 15.12
N THR A 180 -7.99 1.18 15.41
CA THR A 180 -7.43 2.50 15.08
C THR A 180 -7.41 2.70 13.57
N VAL A 181 -7.92 3.83 13.11
CA VAL A 181 -7.80 4.25 11.72
C VAL A 181 -6.66 5.26 11.62
N GLN A 182 -5.67 4.93 10.79
CA GLN A 182 -4.50 5.77 10.53
C GLN A 182 -4.63 6.41 9.15
N PRO A 183 -4.96 7.71 9.07
CA PRO A 183 -4.94 8.42 7.80
C PRO A 183 -3.49 8.69 7.37
N VAL A 184 -3.22 8.51 6.07
CA VAL A 184 -1.90 8.72 5.47
C VAL A 184 -2.04 9.47 4.15
N ILE A 185 -1.20 10.48 3.96
CA ILE A 185 -1.10 11.21 2.69
C ILE A 185 0.21 10.86 2.00
N LEU A 186 0.10 10.43 0.76
CA LEU A 186 1.22 10.17 -0.13
C LEU A 186 1.40 11.34 -1.10
N SER A 187 2.65 11.78 -1.26
CA SER A 187 3.00 12.76 -2.26
C SER A 187 4.34 12.42 -2.93
N TYR A 188 4.50 12.87 -4.17
CA TYR A 188 5.69 12.58 -4.97
C TYR A 188 6.43 13.84 -5.34
N LYS A 189 7.76 13.81 -5.20
CA LYS A 189 8.67 14.90 -5.59
C LYS A 189 9.72 14.39 -6.57
N ASN A 190 10.19 15.30 -7.42
CA ASN A 190 11.39 15.11 -8.24
C ASN A 190 12.24 16.36 -8.15
N LYS A 191 13.48 16.23 -7.68
CA LYS A 191 14.36 17.35 -7.37
C LYS A 191 13.71 18.36 -6.39
N GLY A 192 13.08 17.83 -5.35
CA GLY A 192 12.41 18.62 -4.31
C GLY A 192 11.10 19.29 -4.73
N LYS A 193 10.65 19.16 -5.98
CA LYS A 193 9.41 19.77 -6.48
C LYS A 193 8.32 18.71 -6.69
N PRO A 194 7.04 19.02 -6.41
CA PRO A 194 5.93 18.13 -6.69
C PRO A 194 5.94 17.62 -8.15
N THR A 195 5.62 16.34 -8.35
CA THR A 195 5.65 15.74 -9.68
C THR A 195 4.50 14.77 -9.92
N LYS A 196 3.93 14.81 -11.11
CA LYS A 196 2.94 13.83 -11.60
C LYS A 196 3.58 12.64 -12.33
N ARG A 197 4.91 12.64 -12.52
CA ARG A 197 5.60 11.60 -13.30
C ARG A 197 5.53 10.22 -12.66
N ALA A 198 5.38 10.14 -11.35
CA ALA A 198 5.22 8.88 -10.63
C ALA A 198 3.79 8.32 -10.70
N ALA A 199 2.82 9.13 -11.12
CA ALA A 199 1.42 8.71 -11.14
C ALA A 199 1.18 7.54 -12.11
N PHE A 200 0.34 6.61 -11.65
CA PHE A 200 -0.19 5.50 -12.46
C PHE A 200 -1.69 5.75 -12.72
N ALA A 201 -1.98 6.82 -13.46
CA ALA A 201 -3.33 7.28 -13.74
C ALA A 201 -3.50 7.62 -15.23
N GLY A 202 -4.73 7.64 -15.72
CA GLY A 202 -5.02 7.78 -17.14
C GLY A 202 -4.62 6.53 -17.94
N ASP A 203 -4.12 6.74 -19.16
CA ASP A 203 -3.80 5.67 -20.12
C ASP A 203 -2.36 5.12 -19.97
N VAL A 204 -1.68 5.43 -18.85
CA VAL A 204 -0.31 5.00 -18.63
C VAL A 204 -0.27 3.50 -18.36
N THR A 205 0.52 2.75 -19.14
CA THR A 205 0.76 1.33 -18.88
C THR A 205 1.70 1.14 -17.69
N LEU A 206 1.67 -0.05 -17.07
CA LEU A 206 2.56 -0.37 -15.93
C LEU A 206 4.05 -0.19 -16.30
N PHE A 207 4.46 -0.67 -17.48
CA PHE A 207 5.84 -0.52 -17.95
C PHE A 207 6.19 0.94 -18.27
N GLY A 208 5.24 1.70 -18.82
CA GLY A 208 5.40 3.14 -19.04
C GLY A 208 5.55 3.92 -17.73
N SER A 209 4.74 3.60 -16.74
CA SER A 209 4.86 4.19 -15.40
C SER A 209 6.20 3.82 -14.73
N LEU A 210 6.61 2.56 -14.80
CA LEU A 210 7.93 2.14 -14.30
C LEU A 210 9.05 2.92 -14.99
N TRP A 211 8.99 3.07 -16.32
CA TRP A 211 9.97 3.86 -17.09
C TRP A 211 10.01 5.32 -16.64
N ASN A 212 8.85 5.93 -16.44
CA ASN A 212 8.75 7.30 -15.93
C ASN A 212 9.44 7.45 -14.59
N VAL A 213 9.26 6.49 -13.67
CA VAL A 213 9.86 6.50 -12.33
C VAL A 213 11.37 6.34 -12.40
N VAL A 214 11.87 5.28 -13.06
CA VAL A 214 13.32 4.95 -13.05
C VAL A 214 14.17 5.97 -13.78
N THR A 215 13.57 6.79 -14.65
CA THR A 215 14.22 7.89 -15.36
C THR A 215 14.19 9.23 -14.61
N MET A 216 13.51 9.30 -13.46
CA MET A 216 13.58 10.48 -12.59
C MET A 216 14.99 10.61 -11.99
N GLU A 217 15.45 11.86 -11.81
CA GLU A 217 16.81 12.10 -11.32
C GLU A 217 16.92 12.00 -9.80
N ASP A 218 15.93 12.53 -9.10
CA ASP A 218 15.85 12.58 -7.65
C ASP A 218 14.40 12.35 -7.23
N ALA A 219 13.93 11.12 -7.46
CA ALA A 219 12.58 10.70 -7.12
C ALA A 219 12.44 10.52 -5.61
N GLU A 220 11.39 11.08 -5.05
CA GLU A 220 11.05 10.94 -3.63
C GLU A 220 9.55 10.72 -3.48
N VAL A 221 9.19 9.80 -2.61
CA VAL A 221 7.85 9.67 -2.06
C VAL A 221 7.89 10.09 -0.60
N VAL A 222 6.97 10.97 -0.23
CA VAL A 222 6.75 11.38 1.16
C VAL A 222 5.49 10.69 1.65
N VAL A 223 5.61 9.95 2.73
CA VAL A 223 4.52 9.26 3.43
C VAL A 223 4.25 10.03 4.70
N HIS A 224 3.18 10.80 4.73
CA HIS A 224 2.81 11.62 5.87
C HIS A 224 1.69 10.95 6.67
N PHE A 225 1.99 10.53 7.90
CA PHE A 225 1.05 9.93 8.84
C PHE A 225 0.36 11.05 9.62
N LEU A 226 -0.95 11.19 9.42
CA LEU A 226 -1.77 12.14 10.15
C LEU A 226 -2.09 11.62 11.56
N GLU A 227 -2.86 12.40 12.33
CA GLU A 227 -3.31 11.98 13.65
C GLU A 227 -4.17 10.71 13.57
N PRO A 228 -3.87 9.66 14.33
CA PRO A 228 -4.64 8.43 14.32
C PRO A 228 -6.00 8.64 15.00
N ILE A 229 -7.06 8.05 14.45
CA ILE A 229 -8.41 8.05 15.01
C ILE A 229 -8.55 6.78 15.86
N THR A 230 -8.53 6.93 17.18
CA THR A 230 -8.55 5.80 18.14
C THR A 230 -9.94 5.48 18.67
N ASN A 231 -10.87 6.44 18.66
CA ASN A 231 -12.24 6.30 19.16
C ASN A 231 -13.24 5.86 18.08
N THR A 232 -12.81 5.05 17.15
CA THR A 232 -13.62 4.64 15.98
C THR A 232 -14.91 3.91 16.34
N LYS A 233 -14.97 3.28 17.52
CA LYS A 233 -16.16 2.59 18.03
C LYS A 233 -17.32 3.53 18.35
N ASP A 234 -17.01 4.77 18.65
CA ASP A 234 -17.98 5.82 19.00
C ASP A 234 -18.41 6.63 17.76
N LEU A 235 -17.80 6.35 16.61
CA LEU A 235 -18.02 7.08 15.37
C LEU A 235 -18.67 6.19 14.31
N THR A 236 -19.50 6.79 13.48
CA THR A 236 -19.95 6.16 12.26
C THR A 236 -18.84 6.15 11.21
N ARG A 237 -18.88 5.18 10.28
CA ARG A 237 -17.95 5.14 9.15
C ARG A 237 -17.92 6.43 8.31
N HIS A 238 -19.03 7.20 8.30
CA HIS A 238 -19.12 8.45 7.55
C HIS A 238 -18.42 9.59 8.30
N GLU A 239 -18.50 9.61 9.63
CA GLU A 239 -17.77 10.56 10.47
C GLU A 239 -16.27 10.31 10.37
N VAL A 240 -15.82 9.05 10.47
CA VAL A 240 -14.42 8.69 10.26
C VAL A 240 -13.94 9.12 8.88
N ALA A 241 -14.72 8.84 7.82
CA ALA A 241 -14.37 9.25 6.45
C ALA A 241 -14.29 10.78 6.27
N LYS A 242 -15.03 11.55 7.08
CA LYS A 242 -15.00 13.01 7.04
C LYS A 242 -13.80 13.60 7.78
N ILE A 243 -13.32 12.91 8.82
CA ILE A 243 -12.12 13.30 9.58
C ILE A 243 -10.86 13.06 8.76
N CYS A 244 -10.82 11.96 7.96
CA CYS A 244 -9.71 11.63 7.07
C CYS A 244 -9.65 12.50 5.84
#